data_e8f4a1849d875c2d3b0853b95fe6a371
#
_entry.id   e8f4a1849d875c2d3b0853b95fe6a371
#
_cell.length_a   1.000
_cell.length_b   1.000
_cell.length_c   1.000
_cell.angle_alpha   90.00
_cell.angle_beta   90.00
_cell.angle_gamma   90.00
#
_symmetry.space_group_name_H-M   'P 1'
#
loop_
_entity.id
_entity.type
_entity.pdbx_description
1 polymer ?
#
loop_
_entity_poly.entity_id
_entity_poly.type
_entity_poly.pdbx_seq_one_letter_code
_entity_poly.pdbx_strand_id
1 'polypeptide(L)'
;MAYSWDFDAPTGVFKNHQLSNDLYETALENTVAMPYVDVESAFGKHKGDTYNLTRFTHVTEPTSAALDELIAIPEVAFSLSTSAITVTEYGVAVPYTQKLEMLAKYNIQNAVQRTLMEQKRLVLDSLALTSFKGGNVDYVPTSASAGTFTYNSTPTATAVANLTYFHCEDLASNMFDDLRIPYFANDQYVFLLRAKTVTTLRRDSQFISWNQYGNPGVKAKGETGTIERLKIIETNHQHANALPNAGAASLGEGVVFGQDAVTMVEAEPIHLRAALPGGYGRFKGIAWYGVFGLGLTFTGATTQATSRGVSRVLHITAGA
;
A
#
# COMPACT_ATOMS: atom_id res chain seq x y z
N MET A 1 50.34 26.34 22.14
CA MET A 1 49.93 27.36 21.12
C MET A 1 49.56 26.61 19.86
N ALA A 2 48.33 26.76 19.40
CA ALA A 2 47.94 26.25 18.10
C ALA A 2 48.43 27.26 17.05
N TYR A 3 49.23 26.86 16.12
CA TYR A 3 49.70 27.69 15.04
C TYR A 3 48.53 27.87 14.03
N SER A 4 48.29 29.11 13.59
CA SER A 4 47.22 29.42 12.64
C SER A 4 47.43 28.82 11.23
N TRP A 5 48.59 28.26 10.99
CA TRP A 5 48.95 27.54 9.76
C TRP A 5 48.95 26.03 9.89
N ASP A 6 48.53 25.51 11.03
CA ASP A 6 48.38 24.07 11.21
C ASP A 6 47.21 23.57 10.37
N PHE A 7 47.44 22.51 9.60
CA PHE A 7 46.41 21.92 8.72
C PHE A 7 45.18 21.44 9.52
N ASP A 8 45.39 20.97 10.75
CA ASP A 8 44.34 20.49 11.64
C ASP A 8 43.64 21.60 12.45
N ALA A 9 44.09 22.85 12.34
CA ALA A 9 43.45 23.96 13.04
C ALA A 9 41.98 24.12 12.58
N PRO A 10 41.02 24.28 13.52
CA PRO A 10 39.57 24.38 13.15
C PRO A 10 39.25 25.52 12.19
N THR A 11 40.04 26.56 12.19
CA THR A 11 39.90 27.78 11.38
C THR A 11 40.96 27.97 10.32
N GLY A 12 41.72 26.89 9.98
CA GLY A 12 42.84 26.98 9.05
C GLY A 12 42.43 27.44 7.65
N VAL A 13 42.92 28.61 7.26
CA VAL A 13 42.68 29.21 5.93
C VAL A 13 43.24 28.33 4.79
N PHE A 14 44.23 27.50 5.11
CA PHE A 14 44.90 26.59 4.18
C PHE A 14 44.15 25.26 3.96
N LYS A 15 43.09 25.01 4.71
CA LYS A 15 42.30 23.77 4.59
C LYS A 15 41.41 23.85 3.33
N ASN A 16 41.77 23.06 2.35
CA ASN A 16 40.99 22.92 1.13
C ASN A 16 40.15 21.63 1.17
N HIS A 17 38.83 21.74 1.21
CA HIS A 17 37.92 20.61 1.16
C HIS A 17 37.58 20.29 -0.27
N GLN A 18 38.07 19.16 -0.75
CA GLN A 18 37.69 18.67 -2.07
C GLN A 18 36.40 17.87 -1.98
N LEU A 19 35.37 18.32 -2.68
CA LEU A 19 34.13 17.57 -2.80
C LEU A 19 34.32 16.41 -3.77
N SER A 20 33.68 15.26 -3.48
CA SER A 20 33.59 14.14 -4.41
C SER A 20 33.05 14.59 -5.78
N ASN A 21 33.41 13.90 -6.84
CA ASN A 21 32.83 14.13 -8.15
C ASN A 21 31.44 13.51 -8.26
N ASP A 22 31.14 12.50 -7.46
CA ASP A 22 29.88 11.77 -7.47
C ASP A 22 28.94 12.28 -6.40
N LEU A 23 27.69 12.43 -6.73
CA LEU A 23 26.59 12.73 -5.84
C LEU A 23 25.94 11.41 -5.41
N TYR A 24 26.09 11.04 -4.14
CA TYR A 24 25.49 9.84 -3.57
C TYR A 24 24.09 10.14 -3.06
N GLU A 25 23.19 9.18 -3.22
CA GLU A 25 21.84 9.24 -2.68
C GLU A 25 21.69 8.33 -1.47
N THR A 26 20.79 8.72 -0.57
CA THR A 26 20.37 7.86 0.54
C THR A 26 19.46 6.76 0.02
N ALA A 27 19.56 5.57 0.62
CA ALA A 27 18.67 4.47 0.31
C ALA A 27 17.22 4.81 0.72
N LEU A 28 16.28 4.48 -0.16
CA LEU A 28 14.85 4.68 0.05
C LEU A 28 14.12 3.38 0.38
N GLU A 29 12.95 3.53 0.95
CA GLU A 29 12.04 2.45 1.23
C GLU A 29 11.51 1.82 -0.07
N ASN A 30 11.18 0.51 -0.02
CA ASN A 30 10.66 -0.20 -1.17
C ASN A 30 9.16 0.05 -1.34
N THR A 31 8.77 0.59 -2.48
CA THR A 31 7.38 0.86 -2.84
C THR A 31 6.77 -0.35 -3.56
N VAL A 32 5.74 -0.95 -3.00
CA VAL A 32 5.18 -2.23 -3.49
C VAL A 32 3.68 -2.23 -3.74
N ALA A 33 2.93 -1.24 -3.23
CA ALA A 33 1.47 -1.25 -3.26
C ALA A 33 0.87 -0.75 -4.59
N MET A 34 1.47 0.26 -5.23
CA MET A 34 0.94 0.88 -6.44
C MET A 34 0.68 -0.07 -7.63
N PRO A 35 1.51 -1.10 -7.91
CA PRO A 35 1.23 -2.04 -8.99
C PRO A 35 -0.04 -2.87 -8.85
N TYR A 36 -0.66 -2.86 -7.67
CA TYR A 36 -1.88 -3.60 -7.33
C TYR A 36 -3.13 -2.72 -7.23
N VAL A 37 -3.01 -1.46 -7.62
CA VAL A 37 -4.10 -0.49 -7.66
C VAL A 37 -4.64 -0.38 -9.08
N ASP A 38 -5.95 -0.47 -9.24
CA ASP A 38 -6.60 -0.24 -10.53
C ASP A 38 -6.68 1.26 -10.80
N VAL A 39 -6.32 1.69 -12.01
CA VAL A 39 -6.27 3.10 -12.38
C VAL A 39 -7.39 3.43 -13.35
N GLU A 40 -8.31 4.30 -12.92
CA GLU A 40 -9.40 4.87 -13.72
C GLU A 40 -9.05 6.29 -14.16
N SER A 41 -8.74 6.45 -15.44
CA SER A 41 -8.34 7.74 -16.04
C SER A 41 -9.49 8.54 -16.67
N ALA A 42 -10.73 8.03 -16.60
CA ALA A 42 -11.88 8.60 -17.27
C ALA A 42 -12.54 9.80 -16.57
N PHE A 43 -12.02 10.22 -15.42
CA PHE A 43 -12.53 11.35 -14.65
C PHE A 43 -12.06 12.68 -15.25
N GLY A 44 -12.87 13.25 -16.15
CA GLY A 44 -12.52 14.44 -16.91
C GLY A 44 -13.03 15.75 -16.27
N LYS A 45 -12.69 16.89 -16.88
CA LYS A 45 -13.12 18.23 -16.47
C LYS A 45 -14.65 18.35 -16.35
N HIS A 46 -15.11 19.15 -15.40
CA HIS A 46 -16.52 19.48 -15.15
C HIS A 46 -17.40 18.32 -14.63
N LYS A 47 -16.80 17.29 -14.00
CA LYS A 47 -17.53 16.13 -13.46
C LYS A 47 -17.64 16.09 -11.93
N GLY A 48 -17.31 17.18 -11.25
CA GLY A 48 -17.30 17.26 -9.79
C GLY A 48 -15.98 16.76 -9.19
N ASP A 49 -15.96 16.54 -7.90
CA ASP A 49 -14.80 16.09 -7.10
C ASP A 49 -14.93 14.64 -6.61
N THR A 50 -16.07 14.01 -6.89
CA THR A 50 -16.40 12.69 -6.39
C THR A 50 -16.73 11.74 -7.55
N TYR A 51 -16.04 10.61 -7.60
CA TYR A 51 -16.26 9.54 -8.54
C TYR A 51 -17.03 8.40 -7.87
N ASN A 52 -18.20 8.05 -8.42
CA ASN A 52 -19.05 7.01 -7.88
C ASN A 52 -18.88 5.70 -8.64
N LEU A 53 -18.39 4.69 -7.96
CA LEU A 53 -18.32 3.31 -8.42
C LEU A 53 -19.64 2.62 -8.07
N THR A 54 -20.40 2.20 -9.08
CA THR A 54 -21.68 1.53 -8.88
C THR A 54 -21.54 0.02 -9.02
N ARG A 55 -22.10 -0.71 -8.08
CA ARG A 55 -22.18 -2.17 -8.10
C ARG A 55 -23.61 -2.65 -7.98
N PHE A 56 -23.90 -3.79 -8.55
CA PHE A 56 -25.15 -4.52 -8.31
C PHE A 56 -24.90 -5.73 -7.42
N THR A 57 -25.88 -6.04 -6.57
CA THR A 57 -25.81 -7.23 -5.71
C THR A 57 -26.48 -8.39 -6.45
N HIS A 58 -25.82 -9.54 -6.49
CA HIS A 58 -26.39 -10.75 -7.07
C HIS A 58 -27.66 -11.16 -6.32
N VAL A 59 -28.64 -11.65 -7.08
CA VAL A 59 -29.86 -12.20 -6.52
C VAL A 59 -29.53 -13.47 -5.75
N THR A 60 -30.08 -13.58 -4.54
CA THR A 60 -29.90 -14.78 -3.71
C THR A 60 -30.56 -15.98 -4.39
N GLU A 61 -29.88 -17.11 -4.39
CA GLU A 61 -30.43 -18.35 -4.91
C GLU A 61 -31.72 -18.71 -4.16
N PRO A 62 -32.86 -18.95 -4.86
CA PRO A 62 -34.10 -19.30 -4.20
C PRO A 62 -34.01 -20.70 -3.58
N THR A 63 -34.64 -20.89 -2.43
CA THR A 63 -34.65 -22.18 -1.70
C THR A 63 -35.24 -23.32 -2.55
N SER A 64 -36.13 -22.99 -3.49
CA SER A 64 -36.66 -23.89 -4.51
C SER A 64 -36.82 -23.14 -5.82
N ALA A 65 -36.08 -23.58 -6.84
CA ALA A 65 -36.22 -23.09 -8.20
C ALA A 65 -37.31 -23.89 -9.01
N ALA A 66 -37.85 -24.97 -8.42
CA ALA A 66 -38.92 -25.74 -9.04
C ALA A 66 -40.20 -24.95 -8.98
N LEU A 67 -40.85 -24.77 -10.14
CA LEU A 67 -42.12 -24.08 -10.27
C LEU A 67 -43.26 -25.08 -10.15
N ASP A 68 -44.32 -24.68 -9.44
CA ASP A 68 -45.61 -25.40 -9.44
C ASP A 68 -46.49 -24.76 -10.56
N GLU A 69 -47.25 -25.59 -11.23
CA GLU A 69 -48.08 -25.16 -12.37
C GLU A 69 -49.07 -24.06 -12.03
N LEU A 70 -49.49 -23.96 -10.77
CA LEU A 70 -50.52 -23.00 -10.32
C LEU A 70 -49.91 -21.79 -9.56
N ILE A 71 -48.60 -21.75 -9.36
CA ILE A 71 -47.97 -20.66 -8.61
C ILE A 71 -47.20 -19.74 -9.55
N ALA A 72 -47.42 -18.43 -9.42
CA ALA A 72 -46.67 -17.43 -10.18
C ALA A 72 -45.16 -17.55 -9.92
N ILE A 73 -44.35 -17.27 -10.96
CA ILE A 73 -42.90 -17.24 -10.83
C ILE A 73 -42.51 -16.22 -9.74
N PRO A 74 -41.68 -16.60 -8.75
CA PRO A 74 -41.29 -15.66 -7.70
C PRO A 74 -40.44 -14.51 -8.30
N GLU A 75 -40.83 -13.29 -8.02
CA GLU A 75 -40.12 -12.10 -8.42
C GLU A 75 -39.07 -11.72 -7.34
N VAL A 76 -37.84 -11.51 -7.74
CA VAL A 76 -36.75 -11.11 -6.81
C VAL A 76 -36.15 -9.82 -7.34
N ALA A 77 -36.07 -8.81 -6.46
CA ALA A 77 -35.40 -7.55 -6.76
C ALA A 77 -33.91 -7.65 -6.55
N PHE A 78 -33.12 -7.02 -7.39
CA PHE A 78 -31.70 -6.78 -7.16
C PHE A 78 -31.49 -5.36 -6.64
N SER A 79 -30.44 -5.15 -5.86
CA SER A 79 -30.09 -3.84 -5.33
C SER A 79 -28.80 -3.30 -5.94
N LEU A 80 -28.77 -1.97 -6.09
CA LEU A 80 -27.58 -1.23 -6.51
C LEU A 80 -27.00 -0.50 -5.30
N SER A 81 -25.68 -0.51 -5.17
CA SER A 81 -24.97 0.30 -4.19
C SER A 81 -23.81 1.03 -4.83
N THR A 82 -23.41 2.17 -4.26
CA THR A 82 -22.34 3.01 -4.77
C THR A 82 -21.25 3.18 -3.72
N SER A 83 -20.00 3.16 -4.18
CA SER A 83 -18.82 3.58 -3.40
C SER A 83 -18.33 4.89 -4.01
N ALA A 84 -18.00 5.87 -3.18
CA ALA A 84 -17.55 7.18 -3.61
C ALA A 84 -16.05 7.37 -3.32
N ILE A 85 -15.30 7.81 -4.33
CA ILE A 85 -13.89 8.18 -4.19
C ILE A 85 -13.78 9.68 -4.49
N THR A 86 -13.27 10.45 -3.52
CA THR A 86 -13.07 11.90 -3.67
C THR A 86 -11.65 12.16 -4.16
N VAL A 87 -11.51 12.99 -5.20
CA VAL A 87 -10.21 13.43 -5.72
C VAL A 87 -9.73 14.65 -4.98
N THR A 88 -8.42 14.70 -4.73
CA THR A 88 -7.73 15.80 -4.05
C THR A 88 -6.50 16.23 -4.84
N GLU A 89 -6.05 17.45 -4.64
CA GLU A 89 -4.81 17.94 -5.22
C GLU A 89 -3.61 17.47 -4.38
N TYR A 90 -2.62 16.93 -5.06
CA TYR A 90 -1.33 16.55 -4.47
C TYR A 90 -0.19 17.17 -5.25
N GLY A 91 0.83 17.59 -4.51
CA GLY A 91 2.04 18.12 -5.14
C GLY A 91 3.08 18.58 -4.12
N VAL A 92 4.33 18.54 -4.52
CA VAL A 92 5.45 19.07 -3.75
C VAL A 92 6.39 19.81 -4.68
N ALA A 93 6.88 20.97 -4.25
CA ALA A 93 7.79 21.80 -5.00
C ALA A 93 9.12 21.96 -4.28
N VAL A 94 10.21 21.97 -5.03
CA VAL A 94 11.54 22.33 -4.56
C VAL A 94 11.99 23.60 -5.27
N PRO A 95 12.04 24.74 -4.55
CA PRO A 95 12.56 25.99 -5.10
C PRO A 95 14.08 25.99 -5.07
N TYR A 96 14.70 26.64 -6.06
CA TYR A 96 16.14 26.92 -6.10
C TYR A 96 16.42 28.23 -6.80
N THR A 97 17.63 28.78 -6.63
CA THR A 97 18.01 30.04 -7.21
C THR A 97 18.89 29.86 -8.45
N GLN A 98 18.80 30.77 -9.40
CA GLN A 98 19.67 30.77 -10.57
C GLN A 98 21.15 30.87 -10.18
N LYS A 99 21.48 31.62 -9.11
CA LYS A 99 22.86 31.68 -8.60
C LYS A 99 23.37 30.29 -8.15
N LEU A 100 22.51 29.51 -7.46
CA LEU A 100 22.86 28.15 -7.05
C LEU A 100 23.11 27.26 -8.27
N GLU A 101 22.22 27.32 -9.27
CA GLU A 101 22.35 26.53 -10.51
C GLU A 101 23.65 26.84 -11.26
N MET A 102 24.05 28.12 -11.32
CA MET A 102 25.28 28.55 -12.02
C MET A 102 26.57 28.23 -11.27
N LEU A 103 26.56 28.29 -9.94
CA LEU A 103 27.79 28.17 -9.13
C LEU A 103 27.95 26.79 -8.50
N ALA A 104 26.93 25.94 -8.51
CA ALA A 104 27.02 24.61 -7.92
C ALA A 104 27.92 23.69 -8.77
N LYS A 105 28.70 22.85 -8.11
CA LYS A 105 29.51 21.82 -8.76
C LYS A 105 28.66 20.74 -9.45
N TYR A 106 27.49 20.44 -8.89
CA TYR A 106 26.60 19.40 -9.36
C TYR A 106 25.42 20.01 -10.14
N ASN A 107 24.82 19.22 -11.04
CA ASN A 107 23.60 19.64 -11.74
C ASN A 107 22.41 19.61 -10.79
N ILE A 108 22.04 20.78 -10.28
CA ILE A 108 20.96 20.96 -9.29
C ILE A 108 19.60 20.53 -9.87
N GLN A 109 19.35 20.84 -11.14
CA GLN A 109 18.08 20.52 -11.79
C GLN A 109 17.82 18.99 -11.82
N ASN A 110 18.83 18.22 -12.21
CA ASN A 110 18.72 16.75 -12.23
C ASN A 110 18.54 16.16 -10.81
N ALA A 111 19.29 16.70 -9.83
CA ALA A 111 19.17 16.26 -8.44
C ALA A 111 17.76 16.52 -7.90
N VAL A 112 17.21 17.71 -8.13
CA VAL A 112 15.85 18.08 -7.73
C VAL A 112 14.80 17.19 -8.40
N GLN A 113 14.93 16.93 -9.71
CA GLN A 113 14.00 16.06 -10.43
C GLN A 113 14.01 14.63 -9.87
N ARG A 114 15.19 14.05 -9.60
CA ARG A 114 15.29 12.71 -8.98
C ARG A 114 14.62 12.67 -7.62
N THR A 115 14.96 13.59 -6.74
CA THR A 115 14.37 13.67 -5.38
C THR A 115 12.85 13.80 -5.44
N LEU A 116 12.31 14.61 -6.33
CA LEU A 116 10.86 14.77 -6.51
C LEU A 116 10.20 13.51 -7.06
N MET A 117 10.84 12.80 -7.98
CA MET A 117 10.31 11.54 -8.51
C MET A 117 10.25 10.44 -7.45
N GLU A 118 11.25 10.37 -6.60
CA GLU A 118 11.32 9.42 -5.49
C GLU A 118 10.30 9.74 -4.42
N GLN A 119 10.20 11.01 -4.02
CA GLN A 119 9.19 11.48 -3.08
C GLN A 119 7.77 11.24 -3.59
N LYS A 120 7.51 11.45 -4.89
CA LYS A 120 6.23 11.09 -5.52
C LYS A 120 5.90 9.61 -5.35
N ARG A 121 6.88 8.72 -5.59
CA ARG A 121 6.69 7.26 -5.44
C ARG A 121 6.30 6.90 -4.01
N LEU A 122 7.00 7.46 -3.02
CA LEU A 122 6.69 7.22 -1.60
C LEU A 122 5.29 7.71 -1.23
N VAL A 123 4.89 8.90 -1.69
CA VAL A 123 3.55 9.44 -1.41
C VAL A 123 2.46 8.57 -2.01
N LEU A 124 2.61 8.14 -3.26
CA LEU A 124 1.64 7.27 -3.92
C LEU A 124 1.50 5.92 -3.21
N ASP A 125 2.61 5.31 -2.86
CA ASP A 125 2.62 4.03 -2.14
C ASP A 125 2.00 4.17 -0.74
N SER A 126 2.29 5.27 -0.04
CA SER A 126 1.66 5.60 1.24
C SER A 126 0.14 5.73 1.14
N LEU A 127 -0.35 6.43 0.13
CA LEU A 127 -1.78 6.61 -0.09
C LEU A 127 -2.46 5.29 -0.47
N ALA A 128 -1.80 4.48 -1.30
CA ALA A 128 -2.29 3.14 -1.66
C ALA A 128 -2.38 2.24 -0.41
N LEU A 129 -1.34 2.16 0.41
CA LEU A 129 -1.34 1.38 1.65
C LEU A 129 -2.42 1.87 2.63
N THR A 130 -2.64 3.19 2.73
CA THR A 130 -3.73 3.75 3.54
C THR A 130 -5.09 3.28 3.05
N SER A 131 -5.30 3.29 1.73
CA SER A 131 -6.54 2.81 1.13
C SER A 131 -6.75 1.31 1.34
N PHE A 132 -5.71 0.49 1.20
CA PHE A 132 -5.78 -0.95 1.52
C PHE A 132 -6.13 -1.19 3.00
N LYS A 133 -5.60 -0.39 3.93
CA LYS A 133 -5.94 -0.49 5.36
C LYS A 133 -7.35 -0.03 5.71
N GLY A 134 -8.02 0.67 4.82
CA GLY A 134 -9.42 1.09 4.98
C GLY A 134 -10.45 -0.04 4.89
N GLY A 135 -10.03 -1.29 4.70
CA GLY A 135 -10.92 -2.46 4.68
C GLY A 135 -11.67 -2.65 6.01
N ASN A 136 -12.92 -3.12 5.92
CA ASN A 136 -13.80 -3.31 7.09
C ASN A 136 -13.62 -4.67 7.78
N VAL A 137 -12.72 -5.52 7.30
CA VAL A 137 -12.44 -6.83 7.90
C VAL A 137 -11.04 -6.82 8.47
N ASP A 138 -10.94 -7.07 9.76
CA ASP A 138 -9.68 -7.18 10.50
C ASP A 138 -9.49 -8.61 11.01
N TYR A 139 -8.28 -9.13 10.88
CA TYR A 139 -7.87 -10.43 11.40
C TYR A 139 -6.77 -10.26 12.43
N VAL A 140 -6.99 -10.77 13.62
CA VAL A 140 -6.02 -10.70 14.71
C VAL A 140 -5.66 -12.12 15.15
N PRO A 141 -4.40 -12.56 14.99
CA PRO A 141 -3.90 -13.78 15.60
C PRO A 141 -4.01 -13.72 17.12
N THR A 142 -4.70 -14.69 17.74
CA THR A 142 -4.90 -14.75 19.20
C THR A 142 -3.96 -15.73 19.89
N SER A 143 -3.52 -16.77 19.20
CA SER A 143 -2.50 -17.73 19.64
C SER A 143 -1.74 -18.27 18.42
N ALA A 144 -0.82 -19.20 18.59
CA ALA A 144 -0.08 -19.80 17.48
C ALA A 144 -0.97 -20.61 16.49
N SER A 145 -2.17 -21.01 16.91
CA SER A 145 -3.10 -21.85 16.14
C SER A 145 -4.55 -21.35 16.20
N ALA A 146 -4.77 -20.09 16.48
CA ALA A 146 -6.09 -19.47 16.46
C ALA A 146 -6.02 -17.98 16.15
N GLY A 147 -6.99 -17.48 15.42
CA GLY A 147 -7.19 -16.08 15.09
C GLY A 147 -8.65 -15.69 15.13
N THR A 148 -8.92 -14.39 15.13
CA THR A 148 -10.29 -13.85 15.19
C THR A 148 -10.51 -12.90 14.03
N PHE A 149 -11.56 -13.15 13.24
CA PHE A 149 -12.06 -12.22 12.23
C PHE A 149 -13.06 -11.24 12.87
N THR A 150 -12.85 -9.97 12.65
CA THR A 150 -13.77 -8.91 13.10
C THR A 150 -14.26 -8.14 11.89
N TYR A 151 -15.59 -8.07 11.74
CA TYR A 151 -16.26 -7.34 10.65
C TYR A 151 -16.71 -5.96 11.14
N ASN A 152 -16.75 -4.98 10.23
CA ASN A 152 -17.07 -3.58 10.57
C ASN A 152 -16.13 -2.99 11.62
N SER A 153 -14.86 -3.36 11.56
CA SER A 153 -13.88 -2.84 12.50
C SER A 153 -12.85 -1.97 11.76
N THR A 154 -12.27 -1.05 12.51
CA THR A 154 -11.02 -0.40 12.13
C THR A 154 -9.86 -1.29 12.57
N PRO A 155 -8.73 -1.29 11.84
CA PRO A 155 -7.55 -2.03 12.25
C PRO A 155 -7.18 -1.76 13.72
N THR A 156 -6.99 -2.83 14.49
CA THR A 156 -6.62 -2.69 15.90
C THR A 156 -5.14 -2.37 16.08
N ALA A 157 -4.82 -1.55 17.08
CA ALA A 157 -3.44 -1.24 17.46
C ALA A 157 -2.84 -2.29 18.42
N THR A 158 -3.52 -3.39 18.71
CA THR A 158 -3.08 -4.40 19.68
C THR A 158 -2.85 -5.73 19.01
N ALA A 159 -1.59 -6.15 18.92
CA ALA A 159 -1.22 -7.50 18.50
C ALA A 159 -1.18 -8.44 19.72
N VAL A 160 -1.73 -9.63 19.58
CA VAL A 160 -1.77 -10.65 20.63
C VAL A 160 -0.75 -11.76 20.36
N ALA A 161 -0.66 -12.24 19.12
CA ALA A 161 0.25 -13.31 18.73
C ALA A 161 0.95 -12.99 17.40
N ASN A 162 2.05 -13.72 17.13
CA ASN A 162 2.77 -13.63 15.88
C ASN A 162 2.04 -14.39 14.78
N LEU A 163 2.27 -13.99 13.53
CA LEU A 163 1.76 -14.69 12.36
C LEU A 163 2.46 -16.05 12.21
N THR A 164 1.68 -17.12 12.00
CA THR A 164 2.13 -18.49 11.76
C THR A 164 1.57 -19.03 10.45
N TYR A 165 2.01 -20.19 10.02
CA TYR A 165 1.48 -20.90 8.85
C TYR A 165 -0.02 -21.15 8.97
N PHE A 166 -0.51 -21.56 10.15
CA PHE A 166 -1.93 -21.76 10.45
C PHE A 166 -2.79 -20.55 10.08
N HIS A 167 -2.33 -19.36 10.42
CA HIS A 167 -3.08 -18.13 10.12
C HIS A 167 -3.17 -17.86 8.61
N CYS A 168 -2.16 -18.27 7.84
CA CYS A 168 -2.21 -18.18 6.39
C CYS A 168 -3.27 -19.13 5.78
N GLU A 169 -3.40 -20.35 6.32
CA GLU A 169 -4.45 -21.31 5.93
C GLU A 169 -5.84 -20.75 6.26
N ASP A 170 -6.01 -20.23 7.47
CA ASP A 170 -7.28 -19.64 7.95
C ASP A 170 -7.69 -18.42 7.11
N LEU A 171 -6.75 -17.53 6.78
CA LEU A 171 -6.98 -16.39 5.90
C LEU A 171 -7.39 -16.82 4.50
N ALA A 172 -6.67 -17.76 3.88
CA ALA A 172 -6.96 -18.21 2.54
C ALA A 172 -8.34 -18.89 2.46
N SER A 173 -8.69 -19.70 3.47
CA SER A 173 -9.99 -20.35 3.59
C SER A 173 -11.13 -19.35 3.75
N ASN A 174 -10.98 -18.38 4.66
CA ASN A 174 -12.00 -17.35 4.89
C ASN A 174 -12.23 -16.48 3.65
N MET A 175 -11.15 -16.07 2.96
CA MET A 175 -11.27 -15.28 1.73
C MET A 175 -12.01 -16.01 0.63
N PHE A 176 -11.77 -17.30 0.50
CA PHE A 176 -12.37 -18.10 -0.57
C PHE A 176 -13.81 -18.51 -0.26
N ASP A 177 -14.06 -19.10 0.91
CA ASP A 177 -15.35 -19.69 1.26
C ASP A 177 -16.32 -18.68 1.89
N ASP A 178 -15.87 -17.99 2.93
CA ASP A 178 -16.72 -17.07 3.68
C ASP A 178 -16.98 -15.77 2.92
N LEU A 179 -15.92 -15.10 2.43
CA LEU A 179 -16.02 -13.81 1.78
C LEU A 179 -16.22 -13.90 0.27
N ARG A 180 -15.88 -15.03 -0.36
CA ARG A 180 -15.99 -15.26 -1.81
C ARG A 180 -15.27 -14.19 -2.62
N ILE A 181 -14.07 -13.84 -2.21
CA ILE A 181 -13.25 -12.84 -2.89
C ILE A 181 -12.63 -13.49 -4.15
N PRO A 182 -12.74 -12.89 -5.34
CA PRO A 182 -12.05 -13.38 -6.52
C PRO A 182 -10.53 -13.25 -6.36
N TYR A 183 -9.78 -14.20 -6.90
CA TYR A 183 -8.34 -14.16 -6.91
C TYR A 183 -7.82 -12.96 -7.69
N PHE A 184 -6.66 -12.45 -7.31
CA PHE A 184 -6.02 -11.35 -8.03
C PHE A 184 -5.45 -11.82 -9.38
N ALA A 185 -4.61 -12.85 -9.37
CA ALA A 185 -4.04 -13.46 -10.57
C ALA A 185 -3.56 -14.90 -10.27
N ASN A 186 -3.58 -15.77 -11.27
CA ASN A 186 -3.06 -17.16 -11.18
C ASN A 186 -3.61 -17.93 -9.98
N ASP A 187 -4.90 -17.79 -9.67
CA ASP A 187 -5.56 -18.39 -8.52
C ASP A 187 -4.91 -18.06 -7.16
N GLN A 188 -4.36 -16.87 -7.05
CA GLN A 188 -3.66 -16.39 -5.84
C GLN A 188 -4.19 -15.04 -5.39
N TYR A 189 -4.21 -14.84 -4.07
CA TYR A 189 -4.38 -13.55 -3.41
C TYR A 189 -3.02 -12.91 -3.19
N VAL A 190 -2.99 -11.59 -3.10
CA VAL A 190 -1.77 -10.84 -2.78
C VAL A 190 -1.74 -10.52 -1.29
N PHE A 191 -0.64 -10.85 -0.64
CA PHE A 191 -0.41 -10.59 0.78
C PHE A 191 0.80 -9.68 0.97
N LEU A 192 0.54 -8.40 1.23
CA LEU A 192 1.58 -7.43 1.56
C LEU A 192 1.86 -7.49 3.06
N LEU A 193 3.09 -7.79 3.42
CA LEU A 193 3.54 -7.91 4.81
C LEU A 193 4.79 -7.08 5.10
N ARG A 194 4.90 -6.64 6.35
CA ARG A 194 6.15 -6.07 6.84
C ARG A 194 7.22 -7.16 6.95
N ALA A 195 8.46 -6.81 6.62
CA ALA A 195 9.60 -7.74 6.65
C ALA A 195 9.79 -8.42 8.02
N LYS A 196 9.50 -7.73 9.13
CA LYS A 196 9.57 -8.33 10.48
C LYS A 196 8.56 -9.46 10.68
N THR A 197 7.32 -9.27 10.22
CA THR A 197 6.25 -10.30 10.30
C THR A 197 6.59 -11.51 9.43
N VAL A 198 7.15 -11.29 8.25
CA VAL A 198 7.63 -12.39 7.41
C VAL A 198 8.76 -13.16 8.10
N THR A 199 9.62 -12.48 8.86
CA THR A 199 10.68 -13.16 9.63
C THR A 199 10.11 -14.10 10.69
N THR A 200 9.02 -13.73 11.37
CA THR A 200 8.36 -14.61 12.35
C THR A 200 7.72 -15.82 11.66
N LEU A 201 7.07 -15.62 10.53
CA LEU A 201 6.50 -16.69 9.70
C LEU A 201 7.56 -17.68 9.21
N ARG A 202 8.74 -17.20 8.76
CA ARG A 202 9.86 -18.06 8.33
C ARG A 202 10.45 -18.92 9.45
N ARG A 203 10.23 -18.55 10.71
CA ARG A 203 10.69 -19.31 11.89
C ARG A 203 9.68 -20.36 12.33
N ASP A 204 8.48 -20.37 11.77
CA ASP A 204 7.46 -21.37 12.07
C ASP A 204 7.91 -22.77 11.61
N SER A 205 7.73 -23.75 12.47
CA SER A 205 8.14 -25.14 12.24
C SER A 205 7.39 -25.78 11.05
N GLN A 206 6.13 -25.46 10.87
CA GLN A 206 5.32 -25.97 9.74
C GLN A 206 5.80 -25.37 8.42
N PHE A 207 6.08 -24.09 8.39
CA PHE A 207 6.66 -23.42 7.23
C PHE A 207 8.04 -23.97 6.87
N ILE A 208 8.88 -24.25 7.86
CA ILE A 208 10.20 -24.88 7.67
C ILE A 208 10.05 -26.28 7.07
N SER A 209 9.15 -27.10 7.62
CA SER A 209 8.89 -28.45 7.13
C SER A 209 8.40 -28.47 5.69
N TRP A 210 7.42 -27.62 5.36
CA TRP A 210 6.91 -27.48 4.00
C TRP A 210 8.01 -27.08 3.01
N ASN A 211 8.87 -26.14 3.41
CA ASN A 211 9.97 -25.64 2.57
C ASN A 211 11.13 -26.63 2.39
N GLN A 212 11.24 -27.65 3.26
CA GLN A 212 12.23 -28.72 3.11
C GLN A 212 11.97 -29.64 1.90
N TYR A 213 10.71 -29.80 1.53
CA TYR A 213 10.30 -30.57 0.36
C TYR A 213 10.27 -29.76 -0.94
N GLY A 214 10.40 -28.43 -0.83
CA GLY A 214 10.48 -27.52 -1.97
C GLY A 214 11.91 -27.32 -2.49
N ASN A 215 12.07 -26.37 -3.40
CA ASN A 215 13.38 -26.01 -3.94
C ASN A 215 14.26 -25.32 -2.89
N PRO A 216 15.41 -25.90 -2.47
CA PRO A 216 16.29 -25.29 -1.45
C PRO A 216 16.83 -23.91 -1.81
N GLY A 217 16.89 -23.57 -3.10
CA GLY A 217 17.36 -22.28 -3.60
C GLY A 217 16.47 -21.10 -3.21
N VAL A 218 15.18 -21.33 -3.00
CA VAL A 218 14.21 -20.28 -2.60
C VAL A 218 14.52 -19.78 -1.19
N LYS A 219 14.75 -20.71 -0.25
CA LYS A 219 15.08 -20.35 1.14
C LYS A 219 16.39 -19.59 1.27
N ALA A 220 17.40 -19.96 0.48
CA ALA A 220 18.71 -19.31 0.50
C ALA A 220 18.65 -17.85 0.01
N LYS A 221 17.72 -17.53 -0.90
CA LYS A 221 17.50 -16.17 -1.41
C LYS A 221 16.58 -15.32 -0.53
N GLY A 222 15.99 -15.90 0.52
CA GLY A 222 15.03 -15.20 1.38
C GLY A 222 13.67 -14.96 0.73
N GLU A 223 13.36 -15.61 -0.38
CA GLU A 223 12.04 -15.56 -0.99
C GLU A 223 11.02 -16.28 -0.10
N THR A 224 9.87 -15.69 0.15
CA THR A 224 8.80 -16.30 0.95
C THR A 224 7.86 -17.13 0.07
N GLY A 225 7.76 -16.77 -1.20
CA GLY A 225 6.99 -17.51 -2.19
C GLY A 225 5.49 -17.41 -1.99
N THR A 226 4.80 -18.51 -2.33
CA THR A 226 3.34 -18.64 -2.20
C THR A 226 3.02 -19.66 -1.13
N ILE A 227 2.11 -19.34 -0.20
CA ILE A 227 1.60 -20.22 0.85
C ILE A 227 0.09 -20.24 0.72
N GLU A 228 -0.52 -21.44 0.60
CA GLU A 228 -1.98 -21.61 0.59
C GLU A 228 -2.71 -20.57 -0.29
N ARG A 229 -2.28 -20.41 -1.54
CA ARG A 229 -2.80 -19.41 -2.49
C ARG A 229 -2.52 -17.94 -2.13
N LEU A 230 -1.73 -17.67 -1.09
CA LEU A 230 -1.30 -16.32 -0.72
C LEU A 230 0.09 -16.05 -1.28
N LYS A 231 0.20 -15.09 -2.20
CA LYS A 231 1.48 -14.58 -2.70
C LYS A 231 2.02 -13.54 -1.73
N ILE A 232 3.03 -13.90 -0.96
CA ILE A 232 3.63 -13.03 0.06
C ILE A 232 4.64 -12.08 -0.58
N ILE A 233 4.46 -10.79 -0.31
CA ILE A 233 5.33 -9.70 -0.77
C ILE A 233 5.77 -8.90 0.45
N GLU A 234 7.08 -8.78 0.60
CA GLU A 234 7.68 -8.03 1.70
C GLU A 234 7.78 -6.54 1.37
N THR A 235 7.44 -5.71 2.34
CA THR A 235 7.69 -4.28 2.27
C THR A 235 8.45 -3.78 3.50
N ASN A 236 9.36 -2.84 3.28
CA ASN A 236 10.04 -2.09 4.33
C ASN A 236 9.52 -0.65 4.43
N HIS A 237 8.55 -0.28 3.61
CA HIS A 237 7.95 1.03 3.64
C HIS A 237 7.19 1.21 4.96
N GLN A 238 7.73 2.05 5.83
CA GLN A 238 7.10 2.42 7.09
C GLN A 238 6.18 3.60 6.83
N HIS A 239 4.92 3.28 6.60
CA HIS A 239 3.90 4.29 6.42
C HIS A 239 3.75 5.15 7.70
N ALA A 240 3.61 6.48 7.54
CA ALA A 240 3.39 7.41 8.65
C ALA A 240 2.14 7.06 9.49
N ASN A 241 1.16 6.37 8.89
CA ASN A 241 -0.06 5.88 9.51
C ASN A 241 0.00 4.39 9.87
N ALA A 242 1.19 3.77 9.91
CA ALA A 242 1.35 2.45 10.48
C ALA A 242 0.84 2.47 11.93
N LEU A 243 -0.01 1.50 12.29
CA LEU A 243 -0.55 1.44 13.64
C LEU A 243 0.60 1.20 14.63
N PRO A 244 0.85 2.10 15.59
CA PRO A 244 1.84 1.85 16.63
C PRO A 244 1.28 0.80 17.60
N ASN A 245 2.09 -0.16 18.00
CA ASN A 245 1.72 -1.03 19.11
C ASN A 245 1.68 -0.22 20.41
N ALA A 246 0.67 -0.44 21.24
CA ALA A 246 0.52 0.21 22.54
C ALA A 246 1.72 -0.02 23.49
N GLY A 247 2.59 -1.01 23.22
CA GLY A 247 3.77 -1.34 24.00
C GLY A 247 5.10 -0.92 23.39
N ALA A 248 5.14 0.09 22.53
CA ALA A 248 6.33 0.61 21.84
C ALA A 248 7.06 -0.37 20.87
N ALA A 249 6.59 -1.60 20.71
CA ALA A 249 7.02 -2.49 19.64
C ALA A 249 6.24 -2.18 18.34
N SER A 250 6.89 -2.27 17.19
CA SER A 250 6.19 -2.09 15.92
C SER A 250 5.27 -3.27 15.63
N LEU A 251 4.01 -3.00 15.27
CA LEU A 251 3.07 -4.03 14.83
C LEU A 251 3.55 -4.68 13.53
N GLY A 252 3.28 -5.96 13.42
CA GLY A 252 3.40 -6.72 12.19
C GLY A 252 2.13 -6.61 11.36
N GLU A 253 1.84 -5.41 10.85
CA GLU A 253 0.70 -5.19 9.99
C GLU A 253 0.88 -5.85 8.63
N GLY A 254 -0.24 -6.31 8.07
CA GLY A 254 -0.32 -6.78 6.72
C GLY A 254 -1.71 -6.56 6.13
N VAL A 255 -1.78 -6.62 4.81
CA VAL A 255 -3.05 -6.59 4.08
C VAL A 255 -3.09 -7.71 3.06
N VAL A 256 -4.20 -8.45 3.04
CA VAL A 256 -4.48 -9.47 2.02
C VAL A 256 -5.62 -8.98 1.16
N PHE A 257 -5.49 -9.13 -0.14
CA PHE A 257 -6.53 -8.67 -1.05
C PHE A 257 -6.62 -9.52 -2.32
N GLY A 258 -7.79 -9.47 -2.95
CA GLY A 258 -8.07 -10.06 -4.25
C GLY A 258 -8.15 -9.02 -5.36
N GLN A 259 -8.84 -9.36 -6.42
CA GLN A 259 -9.06 -8.49 -7.57
C GLN A 259 -9.93 -7.27 -7.21
N ASP A 260 -9.71 -6.13 -7.89
CA ASP A 260 -10.50 -4.89 -7.77
C ASP A 260 -10.62 -4.39 -6.32
N ALA A 261 -9.52 -4.43 -5.57
CA ALA A 261 -9.51 -4.08 -4.16
C ALA A 261 -9.49 -2.57 -3.91
N VAL A 262 -8.58 -1.86 -4.59
CA VAL A 262 -8.40 -0.41 -4.48
C VAL A 262 -8.36 0.19 -5.88
N THR A 263 -9.08 1.30 -6.05
CA THR A 263 -9.11 2.05 -7.30
C THR A 263 -8.51 3.44 -7.08
N MET A 264 -7.65 3.84 -8.00
CA MET A 264 -7.15 5.20 -8.15
C MET A 264 -7.91 5.89 -9.26
N VAL A 265 -8.50 7.04 -8.97
CA VAL A 265 -9.20 7.87 -9.95
C VAL A 265 -8.35 9.09 -10.26
N GLU A 266 -7.99 9.28 -11.52
CA GLU A 266 -7.18 10.40 -11.98
C GLU A 266 -8.04 11.44 -12.71
N ALA A 267 -8.13 12.66 -12.14
CA ALA A 267 -8.72 13.82 -12.81
C ALA A 267 -7.67 14.57 -13.64
N GLU A 268 -6.47 14.71 -13.12
CA GLU A 268 -5.29 15.23 -13.82
C GLU A 268 -4.10 14.30 -13.55
N PRO A 269 -3.49 13.73 -14.61
CA PRO A 269 -2.36 12.81 -14.45
C PRO A 269 -1.16 13.51 -13.82
N ILE A 270 -0.40 12.75 -13.06
CA ILE A 270 0.75 13.27 -12.32
C ILE A 270 1.89 13.64 -13.29
N HIS A 271 2.29 14.90 -13.27
CA HIS A 271 3.36 15.42 -14.13
C HIS A 271 4.26 16.40 -13.40
N LEU A 272 5.42 16.68 -13.99
CA LEU A 272 6.33 17.72 -13.48
C LEU A 272 5.95 19.08 -14.06
N ARG A 273 5.95 20.10 -13.21
CA ARG A 273 5.75 21.50 -13.57
C ARG A 273 6.97 22.33 -13.16
N ALA A 274 7.44 23.18 -14.04
CA ALA A 274 8.44 24.19 -13.69
C ALA A 274 7.72 25.46 -13.18
N ALA A 275 8.26 26.07 -12.16
CA ALA A 275 7.79 27.36 -11.70
C ALA A 275 8.06 28.44 -12.76
N LEU A 276 7.14 29.37 -12.94
CA LEU A 276 7.41 30.56 -13.72
C LEU A 276 8.56 31.34 -13.06
N PRO A 277 9.58 31.76 -13.82
CA PRO A 277 10.70 32.50 -13.24
C PRO A 277 10.23 33.75 -12.52
N GLY A 278 10.46 33.83 -11.21
CA GLY A 278 10.13 34.99 -10.39
C GLY A 278 11.35 35.89 -10.14
N GLY A 279 11.13 37.14 -9.69
CA GLY A 279 12.22 38.03 -9.35
C GLY A 279 13.21 38.30 -10.50
N TYR A 280 12.70 38.58 -11.70
CA TYR A 280 13.52 38.78 -12.93
C TYR A 280 14.36 37.53 -13.30
N GLY A 281 13.84 36.31 -13.06
CA GLY A 281 14.50 35.06 -13.36
C GLY A 281 15.40 34.51 -12.26
N ARG A 282 15.52 35.20 -11.11
CA ARG A 282 16.38 34.75 -10.00
C ARG A 282 15.86 33.53 -9.25
N PHE A 283 14.54 33.37 -9.20
CA PHE A 283 13.88 32.24 -8.51
C PHE A 283 13.34 31.25 -9.54
N LYS A 284 13.71 30.01 -9.38
CA LYS A 284 13.28 28.87 -10.17
C LYS A 284 12.74 27.80 -9.23
N GLY A 285 12.03 26.81 -9.76
CA GLY A 285 11.54 25.68 -8.98
C GLY A 285 10.97 24.61 -9.90
N ILE A 286 10.95 23.40 -9.40
CA ILE A 286 10.30 22.26 -10.04
C ILE A 286 9.35 21.67 -9.03
N ALA A 287 8.16 21.30 -9.46
CA ALA A 287 7.15 20.61 -8.66
C ALA A 287 6.65 19.40 -9.42
N TRP A 288 6.26 18.35 -8.71
CA TRP A 288 5.30 17.40 -9.24
C TRP A 288 3.89 17.80 -8.76
N TYR A 289 2.92 17.57 -9.60
CA TYR A 289 1.54 17.95 -9.36
C TYR A 289 0.61 16.92 -10.00
N GLY A 290 -0.52 16.64 -9.36
CA GLY A 290 -1.58 15.81 -9.89
C GLY A 290 -2.85 15.96 -9.07
N VAL A 291 -3.99 15.65 -9.69
CA VAL A 291 -5.30 15.63 -9.03
C VAL A 291 -5.85 14.22 -9.15
N PHE A 292 -5.87 13.51 -8.04
CA PHE A 292 -6.28 12.11 -7.99
C PHE A 292 -6.85 11.74 -6.63
N GLY A 293 -7.52 10.59 -6.56
CA GLY A 293 -8.03 10.01 -5.33
C GLY A 293 -7.82 8.52 -5.31
N LEU A 294 -7.52 7.95 -4.15
CA LEU A 294 -7.47 6.51 -3.94
C LEU A 294 -8.51 6.11 -2.91
N GLY A 295 -9.15 4.98 -3.14
CA GLY A 295 -10.14 4.44 -2.21
C GLY A 295 -10.45 2.98 -2.48
N LEU A 296 -11.16 2.35 -1.54
CA LEU A 296 -11.67 1.00 -1.74
C LEU A 296 -12.71 1.00 -2.86
N THR A 297 -12.59 0.04 -3.77
CA THR A 297 -13.56 -0.13 -4.86
C THR A 297 -14.94 -0.47 -4.31
N PHE A 298 -15.00 -1.26 -3.24
CA PHE A 298 -16.24 -1.68 -2.61
C PHE A 298 -16.23 -1.35 -1.11
N THR A 299 -17.27 -0.67 -0.65
CA THR A 299 -17.48 -0.26 0.75
C THR A 299 -18.87 -0.65 1.23
N GLY A 300 -19.15 -0.49 2.52
CA GLY A 300 -20.49 -0.63 3.11
C GLY A 300 -20.84 -2.01 3.64
N ALA A 301 -19.86 -2.91 3.77
CA ALA A 301 -20.06 -4.20 4.44
C ALA A 301 -19.86 -4.06 5.96
N THR A 302 -20.79 -4.58 6.75
CA THR A 302 -20.77 -4.43 8.23
C THR A 302 -20.85 -5.75 8.99
N THR A 303 -21.16 -6.86 8.32
CA THR A 303 -21.26 -8.20 8.90
C THR A 303 -20.60 -9.21 7.96
N GLN A 304 -20.31 -10.41 8.42
CA GLN A 304 -19.80 -11.48 7.56
C GLN A 304 -20.69 -11.70 6.33
N ALA A 305 -22.00 -11.79 6.54
CA ALA A 305 -22.97 -12.01 5.47
C ALA A 305 -22.99 -10.88 4.44
N THR A 306 -22.90 -9.61 4.87
CA THR A 306 -22.87 -8.45 3.96
C THR A 306 -21.49 -8.22 3.35
N SER A 307 -20.43 -8.74 3.96
CA SER A 307 -19.06 -8.70 3.43
C SER A 307 -18.84 -9.70 2.29
N ARG A 308 -19.66 -10.74 2.22
CA ARG A 308 -19.59 -11.79 1.19
C ARG A 308 -19.73 -11.23 -0.22
N GLY A 309 -18.70 -11.40 -1.04
CA GLY A 309 -18.63 -10.87 -2.40
C GLY A 309 -18.43 -9.34 -2.50
N VAL A 310 -18.37 -8.64 -1.37
CA VAL A 310 -18.23 -7.18 -1.29
C VAL A 310 -16.85 -6.78 -0.80
N SER A 311 -16.45 -7.24 0.40
CA SER A 311 -15.12 -6.94 0.91
C SER A 311 -14.07 -7.60 0.03
N ARG A 312 -13.06 -6.86 -0.38
CA ARG A 312 -11.95 -7.31 -1.23
C ARG A 312 -10.61 -7.29 -0.52
N VAL A 313 -10.60 -6.70 0.66
CA VAL A 313 -9.39 -6.46 1.46
C VAL A 313 -9.63 -6.91 2.89
N LEU A 314 -8.65 -7.63 3.45
CA LEU A 314 -8.56 -7.92 4.88
C LEU A 314 -7.30 -7.25 5.42
N HIS A 315 -7.44 -6.58 6.55
CA HIS A 315 -6.31 -6.08 7.33
C HIS A 315 -5.89 -7.14 8.38
N ILE A 316 -4.61 -7.25 8.63
CA ILE A 316 -4.05 -8.20 9.58
C ILE A 316 -3.22 -7.47 10.59
N THR A 317 -3.49 -7.71 11.87
CA THR A 317 -2.73 -7.15 12.97
C THR A 317 -2.06 -8.26 13.77
N ALA A 318 -0.80 -8.53 13.47
CA ALA A 318 0.01 -9.55 14.13
C ALA A 318 1.15 -8.93 14.96
N GLY A 319 1.77 -9.73 15.82
CA GLY A 319 3.04 -9.40 16.46
C GLY A 319 4.18 -9.31 15.42
N ALA A 320 5.23 -8.53 15.72
CA ALA A 320 6.40 -8.33 14.85
C ALA A 320 7.66 -8.98 15.45
#